data_f14eacd845021850994f1763aaf1fff2
#
_entry.id   f14eacd845021850994f1763aaf1fff2
#
_cell.length_a   1.000
_cell.length_b   1.000
_cell.length_c   1.000
_cell.angle_alpha   90.00
_cell.angle_beta   90.00
_cell.angle_gamma   90.00
#
_symmetry.space_group_name_H-M   'P 1'
#
loop_
_entity.id
_entity.type
_entity.pdbx_description
1 polymer ?
#
loop_
_entity_poly.entity_id
_entity_poly.type
_entity_poly.pdbx_seq_one_letter_code
_entity_poly.pdbx_strand_id
1 'polypeptide(L)'
;GRSSRSTLMLMNRSFISVILGGFGGDAGAAAAGGGVQRTAKSGSADDAAFILGNAETVVIVPGYGLAVARAQHAVKELAHKLSEKGITVKYAIHPVAGRMPGHMNVLLAEAEVPYDQVFEMEDINGEFGQADVAIILGANDVVNPAALQKGSPIYGMPILE
;
A
#
# COMPACT_ATOMS: atom_id res chain seq x y z
N GLY A 1 3.00 -7.65 -19.55
CA GLY A 1 2.80 -8.63 -18.49
C GLY A 1 4.05 -9.31 -17.92
N ARG A 2 5.19 -9.29 -18.63
CA ARG A 2 6.45 -9.88 -18.11
C ARG A 2 7.25 -8.94 -17.22
N SER A 3 7.13 -7.63 -17.41
CA SER A 3 7.91 -6.63 -16.68
C SER A 3 7.50 -6.49 -15.21
N SER A 4 6.22 -6.50 -14.91
CA SER A 4 5.73 -6.35 -13.54
C SER A 4 6.06 -7.54 -12.62
N ARG A 5 6.14 -8.76 -13.19
CA ARG A 5 6.55 -9.96 -12.42
C ARG A 5 8.03 -9.92 -12.04
N SER A 6 8.89 -9.40 -12.92
CA SER A 6 10.34 -9.36 -12.68
C SER A 6 10.71 -8.32 -11.61
N THR A 7 10.05 -7.17 -11.60
CA THR A 7 10.33 -6.08 -10.65
C THR A 7 9.86 -6.45 -9.23
N LEU A 8 8.78 -7.22 -9.13
CA LEU A 8 8.25 -7.70 -7.86
C LEU A 8 9.04 -8.87 -7.27
N MET A 9 9.67 -9.70 -8.12
CA MET A 9 10.59 -10.76 -7.68
C MET A 9 11.88 -10.21 -7.04
N LEU A 10 12.33 -9.01 -7.42
CA LEU A 10 13.50 -8.37 -6.80
C LEU A 10 13.28 -8.00 -5.32
N MET A 11 12.05 -7.92 -4.86
CA MET A 11 11.71 -7.71 -3.46
C MET A 11 11.72 -9.00 -2.62
N ASN A 12 12.01 -10.15 -3.24
CA ASN A 12 11.96 -11.48 -2.60
C ASN A 12 10.62 -11.78 -1.89
N ARG A 13 9.56 -11.10 -2.30
CA ARG A 13 8.20 -11.29 -1.77
C ARG A 13 7.21 -11.26 -2.93
N SER A 14 6.21 -12.10 -2.88
CA SER A 14 5.15 -12.06 -3.89
C SER A 14 4.38 -10.74 -3.77
N PHE A 15 3.92 -10.23 -4.89
CA PHE A 15 3.05 -9.04 -4.97
C PHE A 15 1.91 -9.09 -3.94
N ILE A 16 1.43 -10.27 -3.65
CA ILE A 16 0.33 -10.56 -2.76
C ILE A 16 0.70 -10.41 -1.29
N SER A 17 1.91 -10.79 -0.89
CA SER A 17 2.36 -10.56 0.48
C SER A 17 2.52 -9.08 0.78
N VAL A 18 2.70 -8.26 -0.24
CA VAL A 18 2.76 -6.79 -0.12
C VAL A 18 1.35 -6.20 -0.08
N ILE A 19 0.43 -6.66 -0.91
CA ILE A 19 -0.97 -6.17 -0.96
C ILE A 19 -1.75 -6.54 0.31
N LEU A 20 -1.56 -7.76 0.82
CA LEU A 20 -2.32 -8.27 1.96
C LEU A 20 -1.65 -8.00 3.32
N GLY A 21 -0.66 -7.10 3.37
CA GLY A 21 0.03 -6.76 4.61
C GLY A 21 0.85 -7.90 5.20
N GLY A 22 1.23 -8.85 4.36
CA GLY A 22 2.02 -10.02 4.74
C GLY A 22 3.48 -9.68 5.09
N PHE A 23 3.70 -8.72 5.97
CA PHE A 23 4.97 -8.52 6.64
C PHE A 23 5.06 -9.48 7.82
N GLY A 24 5.54 -10.68 7.62
CA GLY A 24 5.78 -11.56 8.73
C GLY A 24 5.54 -13.02 8.48
N GLY A 25 5.89 -13.48 7.33
CA GLY A 25 5.92 -14.91 7.08
C GLY A 25 7.33 -15.34 6.73
N ASP A 26 8.25 -15.28 7.65
CA ASP A 26 9.25 -16.30 7.83
C ASP A 26 10.25 -15.93 8.92
N ALA A 27 10.53 -16.91 9.71
CA ALA A 27 11.54 -16.98 10.74
C ALA A 27 11.22 -16.28 12.06
N GLY A 28 10.71 -17.06 12.97
CA GLY A 28 11.18 -17.16 14.34
C GLY A 28 11.74 -15.89 14.95
N ALA A 29 10.90 -14.94 15.28
CA ALA A 29 11.15 -14.07 16.39
C ALA A 29 9.90 -14.10 17.24
N ALA A 30 9.96 -14.80 18.33
CA ALA A 30 8.98 -14.76 19.37
C ALA A 30 8.86 -13.32 19.87
N ALA A 31 7.88 -12.58 19.42
CA ALA A 31 7.45 -11.38 20.07
C ALA A 31 6.41 -11.78 21.09
N ALA A 32 6.83 -11.84 22.33
CA ALA A 32 5.93 -11.86 23.47
C ALA A 32 5.14 -10.55 23.48
N GLY A 33 3.88 -10.63 23.19
CA GLY A 33 2.94 -9.53 23.28
C GLY A 33 1.61 -10.00 22.78
N GLY A 34 0.67 -10.30 23.71
CA GLY A 34 -0.64 -10.81 23.43
C GLY A 34 -1.49 -9.83 22.60
N GLY A 35 -1.26 -9.80 21.33
CA GLY A 35 -2.13 -9.18 20.36
C GLY A 35 -2.78 -10.27 19.54
N VAL A 36 -4.07 -10.13 19.28
CA VAL A 36 -4.83 -10.99 18.37
C VAL A 36 -4.05 -11.09 17.07
N GLN A 37 -3.40 -12.21 16.81
CA GLN A 37 -2.76 -12.49 15.54
C GLN A 37 -3.86 -12.57 14.46
N ARG A 38 -4.09 -11.45 13.80
CA ARG A 38 -4.85 -11.47 12.56
C ARG A 38 -3.96 -12.10 11.50
N THR A 39 -4.17 -13.37 11.26
CA THR A 39 -3.49 -14.09 10.18
C THR A 39 -3.84 -13.45 8.86
N ALA A 40 -2.82 -12.93 8.16
CA ALA A 40 -3.01 -12.42 6.80
C ALA A 40 -3.43 -13.57 5.88
N LYS A 41 -4.46 -13.33 5.10
CA LYS A 41 -4.95 -14.28 4.10
C LYS A 41 -4.04 -14.22 2.89
N SER A 42 -3.41 -15.33 2.54
CA SER A 42 -2.63 -15.43 1.30
C SER A 42 -3.56 -15.44 0.10
N GLY A 43 -3.20 -14.70 -0.93
CA GLY A 43 -3.91 -14.70 -2.20
C GLY A 43 -2.95 -14.83 -3.38
N SER A 44 -3.47 -14.99 -4.59
CA SER A 44 -2.72 -15.03 -5.83
C SER A 44 -2.84 -13.70 -6.60
N ALA A 45 -1.97 -13.49 -7.60
CA ALA A 45 -2.10 -12.33 -8.48
C ALA A 45 -3.43 -12.35 -9.25
N ASP A 46 -3.95 -13.52 -9.56
CA ASP A 46 -5.25 -13.69 -10.23
C ASP A 46 -6.40 -13.26 -9.29
N ASP A 47 -6.34 -13.63 -8.01
CA ASP A 47 -7.30 -13.19 -7.00
C ASP A 47 -7.30 -11.67 -6.83
N ALA A 48 -6.12 -11.05 -6.78
CA ALA A 48 -5.97 -9.60 -6.72
C ALA A 48 -6.52 -8.92 -7.97
N ALA A 49 -6.26 -9.46 -9.16
CA ALA A 49 -6.77 -8.96 -10.41
C ALA A 49 -8.31 -9.02 -10.47
N PHE A 50 -8.90 -10.09 -9.96
CA PHE A 50 -10.35 -10.24 -9.86
C PHE A 50 -10.97 -9.19 -8.93
N ILE A 51 -10.42 -9.02 -7.75
CA ILE A 51 -10.90 -8.03 -6.77
C ILE A 51 -10.79 -6.61 -7.33
N LEU A 52 -9.65 -6.27 -7.94
CA LEU A 52 -9.43 -4.96 -8.53
C LEU A 52 -10.33 -4.70 -9.73
N GLY A 53 -10.58 -5.72 -10.54
CA GLY A 53 -11.45 -5.60 -11.72
C GLY A 53 -12.93 -5.36 -11.38
N ASN A 54 -13.37 -5.71 -10.17
CA ASN A 54 -14.73 -5.47 -9.67
C ASN A 54 -14.84 -4.24 -8.76
N ALA A 55 -13.74 -3.55 -8.47
CA ALA A 55 -13.75 -2.33 -7.67
C ALA A 55 -14.18 -1.12 -8.52
N GLU A 56 -14.82 -0.16 -7.88
CA GLU A 56 -15.11 1.16 -8.47
C GLU A 56 -14.04 2.18 -8.08
N THR A 57 -13.54 2.11 -6.85
CA THR A 57 -12.52 3.00 -6.32
C THR A 57 -11.41 2.20 -5.67
N VAL A 58 -10.19 2.46 -6.08
CA VAL A 58 -8.97 1.85 -5.55
C VAL A 58 -8.06 2.95 -4.98
N VAL A 59 -7.62 2.75 -3.73
CA VAL A 59 -6.63 3.63 -3.08
C VAL A 59 -5.29 2.91 -3.01
N ILE A 60 -4.24 3.57 -3.49
CA ILE A 60 -2.86 3.08 -3.44
C ILE A 60 -2.10 3.85 -2.35
N VAL A 61 -1.55 3.11 -1.40
CA VAL A 61 -0.75 3.66 -0.29
C VAL A 61 0.72 3.32 -0.52
N PRO A 62 1.50 4.22 -1.11
CA PRO A 62 2.93 3.98 -1.33
C PRO A 62 3.73 4.22 -0.06
N GLY A 63 4.76 3.40 0.16
CA GLY A 63 5.69 3.54 1.26
C GLY A 63 7.15 3.46 0.80
N TYR A 64 8.07 3.55 1.76
CA TYR A 64 9.50 3.54 1.49
C TYR A 64 9.98 2.28 0.74
N GLY A 65 9.39 1.12 1.02
CA GLY A 65 9.71 -0.11 0.31
C GLY A 65 9.45 -0.04 -1.19
N LEU A 66 8.46 0.72 -1.62
CA LEU A 66 8.19 0.97 -3.03
C LEU A 66 9.36 1.75 -3.68
N ALA A 67 9.87 2.78 -2.98
CA ALA A 67 11.02 3.56 -3.43
C ALA A 67 12.29 2.71 -3.54
N VAL A 68 12.56 1.88 -2.54
CA VAL A 68 13.72 0.96 -2.52
C VAL A 68 13.66 -0.03 -3.68
N ALA A 69 12.47 -0.55 -3.96
CA ALA A 69 12.25 -1.48 -5.07
C ALA A 69 12.25 -0.79 -6.45
N ARG A 70 12.24 0.54 -6.51
CA ARG A 70 12.09 1.32 -7.74
C ARG A 70 10.88 0.88 -8.57
N ALA A 71 9.80 0.56 -7.88
CA ALA A 71 8.59 -0.01 -8.48
C ALA A 71 7.52 1.04 -8.82
N GLN A 72 7.82 2.33 -8.69
CA GLN A 72 6.88 3.42 -8.93
C GLN A 72 6.30 3.41 -10.35
N HIS A 73 7.11 3.05 -11.34
CA HIS A 73 6.65 2.94 -12.73
C HIS A 73 5.69 1.76 -12.95
N ALA A 74 5.95 0.64 -12.28
CA ALA A 74 5.06 -0.53 -12.33
C ALA A 74 3.71 -0.23 -11.68
N VAL A 75 3.70 0.54 -10.59
CA VAL A 75 2.48 0.98 -9.91
C VAL A 75 1.70 1.97 -10.77
N LYS A 76 2.38 2.91 -11.44
CA LYS A 76 1.74 3.79 -12.42
C LYS A 76 1.09 3.00 -13.55
N GLU A 77 1.78 2.00 -14.09
CA GLU A 77 1.22 1.12 -15.13
C GLU A 77 -0.03 0.38 -14.65
N LEU A 78 -0.01 -0.13 -13.42
CA LEU A 78 -1.18 -0.75 -12.80
C LEU A 78 -2.35 0.25 -12.69
N ALA A 79 -2.09 1.43 -12.17
CA ALA A 79 -3.09 2.48 -12.04
C ALA A 79 -3.68 2.90 -13.39
N HIS A 80 -2.83 2.98 -14.41
CA HIS A 80 -3.27 3.30 -15.77
C HIS A 80 -4.22 2.22 -16.33
N LYS A 81 -3.88 0.95 -16.16
CA LYS A 81 -4.73 -0.17 -16.56
C LYS A 81 -6.07 -0.19 -15.82
N LEU A 82 -6.08 0.14 -14.55
CA LEU A 82 -7.31 0.26 -13.77
C LEU A 82 -8.17 1.42 -14.28
N SER A 83 -7.56 2.56 -14.57
CA SER A 83 -8.24 3.73 -15.13
C SER A 83 -8.85 3.46 -16.50
N GLU A 84 -8.19 2.68 -17.35
CA GLU A 84 -8.73 2.24 -18.65
C GLU A 84 -10.00 1.39 -18.51
N LYS A 85 -10.16 0.70 -17.38
CA LYS A 85 -11.36 -0.07 -17.06
C LYS A 85 -12.47 0.79 -16.41
N GLY A 86 -12.28 2.08 -16.28
CA GLY A 86 -13.21 3.00 -15.62
C GLY A 86 -13.14 3.00 -14.09
N ILE A 87 -12.09 2.43 -13.52
CA ILE A 87 -11.87 2.39 -12.07
C ILE A 87 -11.18 3.68 -11.62
N THR A 88 -11.70 4.32 -10.59
CA THR A 88 -11.08 5.51 -10.00
C THR A 88 -9.89 5.10 -9.13
N VAL A 89 -8.70 5.61 -9.45
CA VAL A 89 -7.48 5.35 -8.69
C VAL A 89 -7.05 6.61 -7.96
N LYS A 90 -6.81 6.50 -6.66
CA LYS A 90 -6.29 7.57 -5.81
C LYS A 90 -5.03 7.09 -5.08
N TYR A 91 -4.06 7.98 -4.94
CA TYR A 91 -2.86 7.72 -4.14
C TYR A 91 -3.00 8.43 -2.80
N ALA A 92 -2.84 7.71 -1.70
CA ALA A 92 -2.91 8.25 -0.35
C ALA A 92 -1.50 8.33 0.25
N ILE A 93 -1.03 9.53 0.52
CA ILE A 93 0.29 9.78 1.06
C ILE A 93 0.23 9.96 2.57
N HIS A 94 0.90 9.09 3.28
CA HIS A 94 1.08 9.23 4.72
C HIS A 94 2.23 10.21 5.02
N PRO A 95 2.10 11.13 5.98
CA PRO A 95 3.09 12.17 6.24
C PRO A 95 4.47 11.64 6.65
N VAL A 96 4.53 10.45 7.24
CA VAL A 96 5.80 9.79 7.59
C VAL A 96 6.23 8.71 6.59
N ALA A 97 5.56 8.58 5.46
CA ALA A 97 5.98 7.66 4.42
C ALA A 97 7.28 8.12 3.76
N GLY A 98 8.24 7.20 3.67
CA GLY A 98 9.54 7.51 3.09
C GLY A 98 10.60 7.87 4.14
N ARG A 99 11.58 8.67 3.74
CA ARG A 99 12.73 9.09 4.56
C ARG A 99 12.75 10.58 4.85
N MET A 100 11.95 11.36 4.17
CA MET A 100 11.86 12.81 4.31
C MET A 100 10.46 13.29 3.90
N PRO A 101 10.03 14.45 4.38
CA PRO A 101 8.76 15.04 3.94
C PRO A 101 8.69 15.17 2.42
N GLY A 102 7.57 14.78 1.83
CA GLY A 102 7.37 14.84 0.39
C GLY A 102 8.09 13.77 -0.42
N HIS A 103 8.78 12.81 0.20
CA HIS A 103 9.52 11.77 -0.51
C HIS A 103 8.63 10.98 -1.49
N MET A 104 7.44 10.57 -1.06
CA MET A 104 6.52 9.84 -1.93
C MET A 104 5.94 10.71 -3.04
N ASN A 105 5.71 11.98 -2.77
CA ASN A 105 5.24 12.94 -3.77
C ASN A 105 6.26 13.09 -4.91
N VAL A 106 7.53 13.22 -4.58
CA VAL A 106 8.62 13.28 -5.57
C VAL A 106 8.71 11.98 -6.36
N LEU A 107 8.60 10.84 -5.68
CA LEU A 107 8.65 9.52 -6.32
C LEU A 107 7.51 9.34 -7.34
N LEU A 108 6.30 9.74 -6.98
CA LEU A 108 5.15 9.67 -7.87
C LEU A 108 5.24 10.69 -9.02
N ALA A 109 5.80 11.87 -8.76
CA ALA A 109 6.07 12.86 -9.81
C ALA A 109 7.11 12.35 -10.80
N GLU A 110 8.16 11.67 -10.34
CA GLU A 110 9.17 11.01 -11.19
C GLU A 110 8.53 9.93 -12.09
N ALA A 111 7.53 9.23 -11.58
CA ALA A 111 6.73 8.27 -12.34
C ALA A 111 5.67 8.95 -13.24
N GLU A 112 5.61 10.26 -13.26
CA GLU A 112 4.60 11.03 -14.02
C GLU A 112 3.15 10.71 -13.62
N VAL A 113 2.90 10.47 -12.34
CA VAL A 113 1.55 10.31 -11.81
C VAL A 113 0.85 11.67 -11.78
N PRO A 114 -0.38 11.78 -12.31
CA PRO A 114 -1.14 13.03 -12.28
C PRO A 114 -1.35 13.53 -10.85
N TYR A 115 -1.15 14.83 -10.62
CA TYR A 115 -1.29 15.45 -9.29
C TYR A 115 -2.71 15.37 -8.73
N ASP A 116 -3.71 15.35 -9.58
CA ASP A 116 -5.11 15.23 -9.22
C ASP A 116 -5.48 13.85 -8.63
N GLN A 117 -4.60 12.87 -8.78
CA GLN A 117 -4.74 11.54 -8.20
C GLN A 117 -3.98 11.37 -6.87
N VAL A 118 -3.19 12.36 -6.45
CA VAL A 118 -2.35 12.29 -5.25
C VAL A 118 -3.00 13.10 -4.13
N PHE A 119 -3.30 12.45 -3.03
CA PHE A 119 -3.96 13.03 -1.86
C PHE A 119 -3.11 12.83 -0.61
N GLU A 120 -3.03 13.87 0.21
CA GLU A 120 -2.46 13.75 1.54
C GLU A 120 -3.43 13.03 2.48
N MET A 121 -2.90 12.47 3.56
CA MET A 121 -3.69 11.69 4.52
C MET A 121 -4.91 12.46 5.04
N GLU A 122 -4.76 13.73 5.34
CA GLU A 122 -5.83 14.59 5.88
C GLU A 122 -6.99 14.76 4.89
N ASP A 123 -6.67 14.77 3.61
CA ASP A 123 -7.68 14.93 2.55
C ASP A 123 -8.40 13.60 2.25
N ILE A 124 -7.66 12.49 2.29
CA ILE A 124 -8.19 11.19 1.87
C ILE A 124 -8.90 10.42 2.99
N ASN A 125 -8.59 10.67 4.27
CA ASN A 125 -9.18 9.90 5.36
C ASN A 125 -10.70 9.98 5.40
N GLY A 126 -11.29 11.11 5.02
CA GLY A 126 -12.75 11.24 4.91
C GLY A 126 -13.39 10.37 3.82
N GLU A 127 -12.61 9.97 2.83
CA GLU A 127 -13.05 9.16 1.70
C GLU A 127 -12.50 7.72 1.72
N PHE A 128 -11.53 7.46 2.58
CA PHE A 128 -10.81 6.17 2.63
C PHE A 128 -11.76 4.99 2.90
N GLY A 129 -12.71 5.17 3.78
CA GLY A 129 -13.73 4.17 4.08
C GLY A 129 -14.71 3.88 2.94
N GLN A 130 -14.75 4.73 1.91
CA GLN A 130 -15.58 4.54 0.72
C GLN A 130 -14.84 3.82 -0.41
N ALA A 131 -13.54 3.61 -0.27
CA ALA A 131 -12.76 2.85 -1.24
C ALA A 131 -13.11 1.36 -1.16
N ASP A 132 -13.26 0.72 -2.31
CA ASP A 132 -13.54 -0.71 -2.37
C ASP A 132 -12.31 -1.55 -2.06
N VAL A 133 -11.15 -1.07 -2.49
CA VAL A 133 -9.87 -1.76 -2.30
C VAL A 133 -8.78 -0.75 -1.95
N ALA A 134 -7.98 -1.07 -0.94
CA ALA A 134 -6.75 -0.36 -0.62
C ALA A 134 -5.53 -1.26 -0.89
N ILE A 135 -4.58 -0.75 -1.66
CA ILE A 135 -3.33 -1.44 -2.00
C ILE A 135 -2.19 -0.77 -1.25
N ILE A 136 -1.62 -1.46 -0.27
CA ILE A 136 -0.50 -0.94 0.53
C ILE A 136 0.80 -1.52 -0.03
N LEU A 137 1.69 -0.64 -0.49
CA LEU A 137 2.91 -1.02 -1.20
C LEU A 137 4.16 -0.48 -0.51
N GLY A 138 4.87 -1.37 0.17
CA GLY A 138 6.11 -1.03 0.84
C GLY A 138 5.97 -0.08 2.03
N ALA A 139 4.76 0.04 2.58
CA ALA A 139 4.47 0.74 3.81
C ALA A 139 4.32 -0.26 4.97
N ASN A 140 4.60 0.18 6.19
CA ASN A 140 4.50 -0.68 7.37
C ASN A 140 3.24 -0.33 8.18
N ASP A 141 3.35 0.55 9.14
CA ASP A 141 2.30 0.78 10.14
C ASP A 141 1.26 1.86 9.75
N VAL A 142 1.31 2.37 8.54
CA VAL A 142 0.48 3.50 8.08
C VAL A 142 -1.03 3.27 8.09
N VAL A 143 -1.45 2.01 8.15
CA VAL A 143 -2.87 1.58 8.26
C VAL A 143 -3.09 0.65 9.46
N ASN A 144 -2.13 0.58 10.37
CA ASN A 144 -2.18 -0.37 11.48
C ASN A 144 -3.04 0.16 12.63
N PRO A 145 -4.19 -0.48 12.93
CA PRO A 145 -5.08 -0.03 14.01
C PRO A 145 -4.45 -0.12 15.41
N ALA A 146 -3.30 -0.76 15.57
CA ALA A 146 -2.56 -0.74 16.82
C ALA A 146 -2.12 0.67 17.23
N ALA A 147 -2.04 1.60 16.29
CA ALA A 147 -1.78 3.02 16.58
C ALA A 147 -2.87 3.67 17.46
N LEU A 148 -4.07 3.12 17.47
CA LEU A 148 -5.20 3.58 18.29
C LEU A 148 -5.24 2.90 19.68
N GLN A 149 -4.45 1.86 19.89
CA GLN A 149 -4.45 1.08 21.13
C GLN A 149 -3.41 1.61 22.13
N LYS A 150 -3.88 2.00 23.32
CA LYS A 150 -2.99 2.41 24.42
C LYS A 150 -2.06 1.26 24.80
N GLY A 151 -0.77 1.55 24.91
CA GLY A 151 0.26 0.55 25.21
C GLY A 151 0.92 -0.09 23.99
N SER A 152 0.46 0.21 22.80
CA SER A 152 1.15 -0.17 21.57
C SER A 152 2.41 0.68 21.37
N PRO A 153 3.50 0.12 20.82
CA PRO A 153 4.70 0.89 20.47
C PRO A 153 4.46 2.03 19.47
N ILE A 154 3.39 1.95 18.70
CA ILE A 154 3.01 2.95 17.69
C ILE A 154 1.81 3.80 18.12
N TYR A 155 1.41 3.73 19.40
CA TYR A 155 0.28 4.49 19.90
C TYR A 155 0.41 5.98 19.64
N GLY A 156 -0.64 6.57 19.09
CA GLY A 156 -0.69 7.98 18.77
C GLY A 156 -0.10 8.36 17.39
N MET A 157 0.40 7.39 16.64
CA MET A 157 0.77 7.64 15.25
C MET A 157 -0.50 7.83 14.42
N PRO A 158 -0.59 8.89 13.60
CA PRO A 158 -1.71 9.02 12.68
C PRO A 158 -1.71 7.88 11.65
N ILE A 159 -2.87 7.40 11.29
CA ILE A 159 -3.04 6.33 10.29
C ILE A 159 -4.07 6.72 9.24
N LEU A 160 -3.99 6.05 8.11
CA LEU A 160 -5.01 6.09 7.06
C LEU A 160 -6.16 5.16 7.48
N GLU A 161 -7.38 5.70 7.58
CA GLU A 161 -8.59 4.98 8.02
C GLU A 161 -9.87 5.47 7.34
#